data_2877d27bcc1a5bece41b27d2a6ed2fa3
#
_entry.id   2877d27bcc1a5bece41b27d2a6ed2fa3
#
_cell.length_a   1.000
_cell.length_b   1.000
_cell.length_c   1.000
_cell.angle_alpha   90.00
_cell.angle_beta   90.00
_cell.angle_gamma   90.00
#
_symmetry.space_group_name_H-M   'P 1'
#
loop_
_entity.id
_entity.type
_entity.pdbx_description
1 polymer ?
#
loop_
_entity_poly.entity_id
_entity_poly.type
_entity_poly.pdbx_seq_one_letter_code
_entity_poly.pdbx_strand_id
1 'polypeptide(L)'
;EMSASLVGSEMCIRDRGEIEMSIADLLKYTLQQSDNNACDILFDYQGGPDAVNKYIHSLGIRECAIAGTETAMHEDLNLCYENWTTPLAAAELVEIFRKKPLFPNVYKDFIFQTMVECQTGQDRLVAPLLDKKVTVGHKTGTGDLNAKGQQIGCNDIGFVLLPGGRTYSIAVFVKNSEENNQANSKIIANISRIVYEYIMQH
;
A
#
# COMPACT_ATOMS: atom_id res chain seq x y z
N GLU A 1 -5.21 15.44 20.69
CA GLU A 1 -6.30 15.19 19.73
C GLU A 1 -6.20 16.24 18.64
N MET A 2 -5.98 15.82 17.39
CA MET A 2 -6.04 16.69 16.23
C MET A 2 -7.16 16.18 15.34
N SER A 3 -8.12 17.04 15.06
CA SER A 3 -9.24 16.75 14.17
C SER A 3 -8.87 17.14 12.74
N ALA A 4 -9.09 16.26 11.79
CA ALA A 4 -9.07 16.56 10.38
C ALA A 4 -10.51 16.51 9.86
N SER A 5 -10.94 17.52 9.13
CA SER A 5 -12.27 17.58 8.54
C SER A 5 -12.25 16.95 7.14
N LEU A 6 -13.05 15.92 6.93
CA LEU A 6 -13.22 15.23 5.66
C LEU A 6 -14.41 15.80 4.89
N VAL A 7 -14.15 16.40 3.74
CA VAL A 7 -15.18 16.77 2.77
C VAL A 7 -15.16 15.77 1.62
N GLY A 8 -16.04 14.80 1.69
CA GLY A 8 -16.51 13.99 0.58
C GLY A 8 -15.65 12.85 0.06
N SER A 9 -15.88 11.62 0.49
CA SER A 9 -15.70 10.43 -0.35
C SER A 9 -17.06 10.02 -0.94
N GLU A 10 -17.09 9.64 -2.21
CA GLU A 10 -18.38 9.50 -2.94
C GLU A 10 -19.28 8.38 -2.45
N MET A 11 -18.88 7.50 -1.56
CA MET A 11 -19.67 6.33 -1.18
C MET A 11 -20.18 6.28 0.27
N CYS A 12 -19.62 7.02 1.21
CA CYS A 12 -20.04 6.94 2.62
C CYS A 12 -20.33 8.27 3.33
N ILE A 13 -19.98 9.43 2.76
CA ILE A 13 -19.98 10.73 3.48
C ILE A 13 -20.90 11.78 2.87
N ARG A 14 -21.51 11.53 1.71
CA ARG A 14 -22.34 12.49 0.95
C ARG A 14 -23.52 13.10 1.73
N ASP A 15 -23.96 12.46 2.82
CA ASP A 15 -25.16 12.85 3.56
C ASP A 15 -24.92 13.33 5.00
N ARG A 16 -23.67 13.42 5.51
CA ARG A 16 -23.42 13.62 6.95
C ARG A 16 -22.67 14.90 7.34
N GLY A 17 -22.29 15.76 6.41
CA GLY A 17 -21.55 16.99 6.74
C GLY A 17 -20.12 16.75 7.18
N GLU A 18 -19.51 17.69 7.90
CA GLU A 18 -18.14 17.57 8.44
C GLU A 18 -18.07 16.45 9.47
N ILE A 19 -17.07 15.56 9.32
CA ILE A 19 -16.81 14.45 10.26
C ILE A 19 -15.43 14.66 10.86
N GLU A 20 -15.34 14.63 12.18
CA GLU A 20 -14.06 14.58 12.89
C GLU A 20 -13.52 13.14 12.88
N MET A 21 -12.27 12.97 12.44
CA MET A 21 -11.59 11.69 12.43
C MET A 21 -10.21 11.80 13.07
N SER A 22 -9.81 10.75 13.79
CA SER A 22 -8.46 10.65 14.32
C SER A 22 -7.46 10.27 13.22
N ILE A 23 -6.16 10.59 13.42
CA ILE A 23 -5.08 10.09 12.54
C ILE A 23 -5.08 8.56 12.49
N ALA A 24 -5.42 7.89 13.58
CA ALA A 24 -5.53 6.43 13.62
C ALA A 24 -6.64 5.91 12.70
N ASP A 25 -7.79 6.60 12.63
CA ASP A 25 -8.87 6.21 11.72
C ASP A 25 -8.50 6.47 10.27
N LEU A 26 -7.87 7.62 9.96
CA LEU A 26 -7.35 7.91 8.62
C LEU A 26 -6.35 6.84 8.16
N LEU A 27 -5.43 6.41 9.02
CA LEU A 27 -4.50 5.33 8.73
C LEU A 27 -5.20 4.00 8.46
N LYS A 28 -6.26 3.66 9.23
CA LYS A 28 -7.07 2.47 8.97
C LYS A 28 -7.78 2.54 7.62
N TYR A 29 -8.45 3.64 7.32
CA TYR A 29 -9.13 3.82 6.02
C TYR A 29 -8.13 3.70 4.87
N THR A 30 -6.97 4.35 4.97
CA THR A 30 -5.92 4.30 3.94
C THR A 30 -5.35 2.88 3.77
N LEU A 31 -4.98 2.22 4.86
CA LEU A 31 -4.25 0.95 4.78
C LEU A 31 -5.17 -0.26 4.60
N GLN A 32 -6.34 -0.29 5.24
CA GLN A 32 -7.25 -1.44 5.17
C GLN A 32 -8.20 -1.38 3.98
N GLN A 33 -8.72 -0.20 3.64
CA GLN A 33 -9.74 -0.01 2.62
C GLN A 33 -9.22 0.68 1.36
N SER A 34 -7.96 1.18 1.40
CA SER A 34 -7.36 1.94 0.29
C SER A 34 -8.16 3.21 -0.05
N ASP A 35 -8.64 3.92 0.98
CA ASP A 35 -9.38 5.17 0.80
C ASP A 35 -8.45 6.30 0.35
N ASN A 36 -8.72 6.85 -0.84
CA ASN A 36 -7.91 7.88 -1.47
C ASN A 36 -7.98 9.21 -0.72
N ASN A 37 -9.16 9.59 -0.22
CA ASN A 37 -9.32 10.86 0.51
C ASN A 37 -8.58 10.81 1.85
N ALA A 38 -8.67 9.71 2.58
CA ALA A 38 -7.91 9.53 3.81
C ALA A 38 -6.39 9.58 3.55
N CYS A 39 -5.94 9.03 2.42
CA CYS A 39 -4.54 9.10 1.99
C CYS A 39 -4.12 10.55 1.73
N ASP A 40 -4.90 11.30 0.95
CA ASP A 40 -4.59 12.69 0.60
C ASP A 40 -4.58 13.61 1.82
N ILE A 41 -5.50 13.42 2.77
CA ILE A 41 -5.50 14.16 4.04
C ILE A 41 -4.22 13.87 4.84
N LEU A 42 -3.75 12.61 4.87
CA LEU A 42 -2.49 12.28 5.52
C LEU A 42 -1.29 12.91 4.80
N PHE A 43 -1.32 13.01 3.46
CA PHE A 43 -0.30 13.76 2.70
C PHE A 43 -0.30 15.24 3.07
N ASP A 44 -1.45 15.89 3.07
CA ASP A 44 -1.58 17.31 3.44
C ASP A 44 -1.08 17.55 4.86
N TYR A 45 -1.45 16.69 5.80
CA TYR A 45 -0.99 16.75 7.18
C TYR A 45 0.53 16.66 7.31
N GLN A 46 1.21 15.90 6.44
CA GLN A 46 2.67 15.74 6.42
C GLN A 46 3.39 16.84 5.62
N GLY A 47 2.68 17.79 5.02
CA GLY A 47 3.27 18.85 4.19
C GLY A 47 3.36 18.50 2.71
N GLY A 48 2.54 17.57 2.24
CA GLY A 48 2.38 17.18 0.85
C GLY A 48 3.36 16.12 0.35
N PRO A 49 3.20 15.70 -0.92
CA PRO A 49 4.00 14.65 -1.55
C PRO A 49 5.52 14.90 -1.46
N ASP A 50 5.97 16.11 -1.67
CA ASP A 50 7.38 16.49 -1.60
C ASP A 50 8.00 16.21 -0.22
N ALA A 51 7.28 16.53 0.85
CA ALA A 51 7.76 16.30 2.21
C ALA A 51 7.89 14.80 2.48
N VAL A 52 6.89 14.01 2.07
CA VAL A 52 6.90 12.54 2.21
C VAL A 52 8.02 11.94 1.36
N ASN A 53 8.19 12.39 0.10
CA ASN A 53 9.27 11.93 -0.77
C ASN A 53 10.66 12.17 -0.15
N LYS A 54 10.91 13.37 0.39
CA LYS A 54 12.15 13.69 1.11
C LYS A 54 12.37 12.79 2.31
N TYR A 55 11.32 12.50 3.08
CA TYR A 55 11.41 11.61 4.22
C TYR A 55 11.80 10.18 3.78
N ILE A 56 11.15 9.62 2.77
CA ILE A 56 11.47 8.28 2.24
C ILE A 56 12.92 8.22 1.76
N HIS A 57 13.38 9.26 1.04
CA HIS A 57 14.78 9.35 0.62
C HIS A 57 15.75 9.43 1.81
N SER A 58 15.37 10.07 2.91
CA SER A 58 16.19 10.14 4.13
C SER A 58 16.37 8.78 4.82
N LEU A 59 15.46 7.83 4.60
CA LEU A 59 15.57 6.45 5.07
C LEU A 59 16.59 5.62 4.26
N GLY A 60 17.06 6.15 3.13
CA GLY A 60 18.01 5.51 2.21
C GLY A 60 17.36 4.91 0.96
N ILE A 61 16.03 4.96 0.83
CA ILE A 61 15.31 4.51 -0.36
C ILE A 61 15.45 5.58 -1.45
N ARG A 62 16.11 5.23 -2.56
CA ARG A 62 16.41 6.15 -3.67
C ARG A 62 15.61 5.87 -4.93
N GLU A 63 15.27 4.61 -5.17
CA GLU A 63 14.57 4.16 -6.37
C GLU A 63 13.05 4.33 -6.21
N CYS A 64 12.62 5.58 -5.91
CA CYS A 64 11.23 5.98 -5.82
C CYS A 64 11.06 7.48 -6.05
N ALA A 65 9.87 7.86 -6.48
CA ALA A 65 9.39 9.24 -6.51
C ALA A 65 7.93 9.29 -6.07
N ILE A 66 7.62 10.25 -5.21
CA ILE A 66 6.26 10.59 -4.79
C ILE A 66 6.01 12.02 -5.27
N ALA A 67 5.27 12.15 -6.36
CA ALA A 67 5.10 13.41 -7.09
C ALA A 67 3.70 14.01 -6.95
N GLY A 68 2.68 13.19 -6.67
CA GLY A 68 1.29 13.63 -6.59
C GLY A 68 0.47 12.87 -5.56
N THR A 69 -0.68 13.45 -5.22
CA THR A 69 -1.72 12.86 -4.38
C THR A 69 -2.62 11.94 -5.20
N GLU A 70 -3.49 11.17 -4.55
CA GLU A 70 -4.47 10.31 -5.22
C GLU A 70 -5.44 11.14 -6.09
N THR A 71 -5.94 12.27 -5.58
CA THR A 71 -6.79 13.19 -6.33
C THR A 71 -6.08 13.73 -7.58
N ALA A 72 -4.85 14.19 -7.45
CA ALA A 72 -4.08 14.70 -8.58
C ALA A 72 -3.83 13.63 -9.66
N MET A 73 -3.54 12.40 -9.27
CA MET A 73 -3.38 11.26 -10.19
C MET A 73 -4.68 10.88 -10.91
N HIS A 74 -5.82 11.06 -10.24
CA HIS A 74 -7.13 10.82 -10.86
C HIS A 74 -7.51 11.90 -11.87
N GLU A 75 -7.13 13.16 -11.61
CA GLU A 75 -7.34 14.29 -12.53
C GLU A 75 -6.39 14.25 -13.75
N ASP A 76 -5.15 13.82 -13.55
CA ASP A 76 -4.16 13.63 -14.63
C ASP A 76 -3.46 12.28 -14.48
N LEU A 77 -3.89 11.30 -15.30
CA LEU A 77 -3.33 9.95 -15.30
C LEU A 77 -1.82 9.89 -15.64
N ASN A 78 -1.22 10.95 -16.20
CA ASN A 78 0.22 10.98 -16.42
C ASN A 78 0.99 11.04 -15.10
N LEU A 79 0.43 11.66 -14.06
CA LEU A 79 1.01 11.70 -12.74
C LEU A 79 1.16 10.30 -12.11
N CYS A 80 0.32 9.32 -12.52
CA CYS A 80 0.49 7.93 -12.09
C CYS A 80 1.85 7.35 -12.50
N TYR A 81 2.47 7.88 -13.55
CA TYR A 81 3.80 7.44 -14.00
C TYR A 81 4.95 8.21 -13.35
N GLU A 82 4.66 9.38 -12.76
CA GLU A 82 5.60 10.16 -11.97
C GLU A 82 5.67 9.69 -10.52
N ASN A 83 4.58 9.10 -10.00
CA ASN A 83 4.58 8.32 -8.77
C ASN A 83 5.11 6.90 -9.07
N TRP A 84 6.36 6.63 -8.75
CA TRP A 84 6.96 5.34 -9.07
C TRP A 84 7.90 4.83 -7.98
N THR A 85 8.07 3.53 -7.93
CA THR A 85 9.12 2.85 -7.17
C THR A 85 9.50 1.55 -7.85
N THR A 86 10.68 1.01 -7.53
CA THR A 86 11.03 -0.35 -7.92
C THR A 86 10.49 -1.36 -6.92
N PRO A 87 10.21 -2.62 -7.32
CA PRO A 87 9.80 -3.66 -6.38
C PRO A 87 10.81 -3.86 -5.24
N LEU A 88 12.11 -3.76 -5.54
CA LEU A 88 13.16 -3.89 -4.52
C LEU A 88 13.06 -2.76 -3.50
N ALA A 89 12.98 -1.50 -3.95
CA ALA A 89 12.88 -0.34 -3.06
C ALA A 89 11.63 -0.39 -2.18
N ALA A 90 10.50 -0.84 -2.74
CA ALA A 90 9.27 -1.02 -1.97
C ALA A 90 9.42 -2.14 -0.90
N ALA A 91 10.03 -3.27 -1.24
CA ALA A 91 10.31 -4.33 -0.29
C ALA A 91 11.31 -3.89 0.80
N GLU A 92 12.32 -3.10 0.45
CA GLU A 92 13.27 -2.50 1.38
C GLU A 92 12.58 -1.52 2.35
N LEU A 93 11.63 -0.71 1.87
CA LEU A 93 10.84 0.20 2.73
C LEU A 93 10.05 -0.59 3.77
N VAL A 94 9.38 -1.68 3.37
CA VAL A 94 8.67 -2.58 4.28
C VAL A 94 9.63 -3.20 5.30
N GLU A 95 10.84 -3.57 4.87
CA GLU A 95 11.85 -4.14 5.76
C GLU A 95 12.40 -3.11 6.75
N ILE A 96 12.62 -1.86 6.31
CA ILE A 96 13.01 -0.73 7.18
C ILE A 96 11.92 -0.48 8.23
N PHE A 97 10.65 -0.41 7.83
CA PHE A 97 9.52 -0.27 8.75
C PHE A 97 9.53 -1.38 9.82
N ARG A 98 9.75 -2.60 9.43
CA ARG A 98 9.73 -3.74 10.35
C ARG A 98 10.92 -3.77 11.30
N LYS A 99 12.13 -3.46 10.83
CA LYS A 99 13.38 -3.67 11.57
C LYS A 99 13.90 -2.44 12.28
N LYS A 100 13.72 -1.24 11.70
CA LYS A 100 14.28 -0.02 12.30
C LYS A 100 13.35 0.58 13.36
N PRO A 101 13.89 1.18 14.41
CA PRO A 101 13.13 1.90 15.43
C PRO A 101 12.79 3.33 14.93
N LEU A 102 11.95 3.43 13.90
CA LEU A 102 11.59 4.71 13.27
C LEU A 102 10.74 5.58 14.22
N PHE A 103 9.95 4.94 15.08
CA PHE A 103 9.02 5.56 16.03
C PHE A 103 8.68 4.57 17.16
N PRO A 104 8.00 5.01 18.26
CA PRO A 104 7.65 4.13 19.37
C PRO A 104 6.90 2.87 18.95
N ASN A 105 7.19 1.75 19.62
CA ASN A 105 6.62 0.45 19.26
C ASN A 105 5.09 0.43 19.21
N VAL A 106 4.39 1.17 20.09
CA VAL A 106 2.94 1.24 20.09
C VAL A 106 2.36 1.68 18.72
N TYR A 107 2.99 2.62 18.05
CA TYR A 107 2.56 3.06 16.71
C TYR A 107 2.99 2.06 15.62
N LYS A 108 4.16 1.45 15.80
CA LYS A 108 4.62 0.40 14.90
C LYS A 108 3.69 -0.82 14.93
N ASP A 109 3.31 -1.27 16.12
CA ASP A 109 2.39 -2.38 16.30
C ASP A 109 1.00 -2.06 15.75
N PHE A 110 0.54 -0.82 15.92
CA PHE A 110 -0.71 -0.34 15.33
C PHE A 110 -0.69 -0.41 13.80
N ILE A 111 0.34 0.14 13.13
CA ILE A 111 0.46 0.09 11.66
C ILE A 111 0.62 -1.35 11.20
N PHE A 112 1.44 -2.15 11.89
CA PHE A 112 1.61 -3.56 11.58
C PHE A 112 0.28 -4.30 11.59
N GLN A 113 -0.50 -4.16 12.67
CA GLN A 113 -1.81 -4.81 12.79
C GLN A 113 -2.79 -4.30 11.73
N THR A 114 -2.79 -2.99 11.45
CA THR A 114 -3.62 -2.38 10.41
C THR A 114 -3.32 -2.97 9.02
N MET A 115 -2.04 -3.23 8.70
CA MET A 115 -1.65 -3.91 7.45
C MET A 115 -2.06 -5.39 7.43
N VAL A 116 -2.03 -6.08 8.56
CA VAL A 116 -2.52 -7.48 8.67
C VAL A 116 -4.03 -7.56 8.45
N GLU A 117 -4.76 -6.54 8.86
CA GLU A 117 -6.21 -6.42 8.70
C GLU A 117 -6.63 -5.78 7.36
N CYS A 118 -5.73 -5.68 6.39
CA CYS A 118 -6.03 -5.15 5.06
C CYS A 118 -7.17 -5.92 4.40
N GLN A 119 -8.17 -5.19 3.90
CA GLN A 119 -9.39 -5.76 3.32
C GLN A 119 -9.35 -5.85 1.79
N THR A 120 -8.44 -5.12 1.15
CA THR A 120 -8.30 -5.11 -0.31
C THR A 120 -7.33 -6.18 -0.80
N GLY A 121 -7.50 -6.66 -2.05
CA GLY A 121 -6.55 -7.56 -2.71
C GLY A 121 -6.38 -8.93 -2.04
N GLN A 122 -7.44 -9.46 -1.45
CA GLN A 122 -7.44 -10.80 -0.84
C GLN A 122 -7.18 -11.91 -1.88
N ASP A 123 -7.26 -11.57 -3.16
CA ASP A 123 -6.95 -12.40 -4.33
C ASP A 123 -5.50 -12.26 -4.84
N ARG A 124 -4.64 -11.45 -4.14
CA ARG A 124 -3.25 -11.16 -4.50
C ARG A 124 -2.23 -11.89 -3.60
N LEU A 125 -1.32 -11.17 -2.94
CA LEU A 125 -0.27 -11.76 -2.09
C LEU A 125 -0.80 -12.74 -1.05
N VAL A 126 -1.96 -12.47 -0.48
CA VAL A 126 -2.58 -13.27 0.59
C VAL A 126 -3.17 -14.57 0.07
N ALA A 127 -3.77 -14.59 -1.14
CA ALA A 127 -4.55 -15.70 -1.66
C ALA A 127 -3.89 -17.10 -1.50
N PRO A 128 -2.62 -17.31 -1.90
CA PRO A 128 -1.97 -18.60 -1.80
C PRO A 128 -1.51 -18.96 -0.38
N LEU A 129 -1.69 -18.05 0.58
CA LEU A 129 -1.19 -18.16 1.95
C LEU A 129 -2.30 -18.33 3.00
N LEU A 130 -3.57 -18.26 2.60
CA LEU A 130 -4.73 -18.31 3.49
C LEU A 130 -4.81 -19.61 4.31
N ASP A 131 -4.38 -20.74 3.73
CA ASP A 131 -4.35 -22.04 4.37
C ASP A 131 -3.02 -22.34 5.10
N LYS A 132 -2.08 -21.41 5.08
CA LYS A 132 -0.76 -21.54 5.71
C LYS A 132 -0.78 -20.93 7.12
N LYS A 133 0.08 -21.45 8.00
CA LYS A 133 0.27 -20.91 9.35
C LYS A 133 1.21 -19.71 9.30
N VAL A 134 0.82 -18.66 8.61
CA VAL A 134 1.60 -17.42 8.43
C VAL A 134 0.76 -16.20 8.75
N THR A 135 1.40 -15.09 9.09
CA THR A 135 0.76 -13.78 9.18
C THR A 135 1.23 -12.94 7.99
N VAL A 136 0.29 -12.38 7.25
CA VAL A 136 0.57 -11.50 6.11
C VAL A 136 0.04 -10.11 6.43
N GLY A 137 0.90 -9.10 6.33
CA GLY A 137 0.48 -7.70 6.35
C GLY A 137 0.82 -7.08 5.00
N HIS A 138 -0.15 -6.43 4.35
CA HIS A 138 0.06 -5.94 2.99
C HIS A 138 -0.71 -4.65 2.69
N LYS A 139 -0.37 -4.01 1.55
CA LYS A 139 -1.09 -2.87 0.97
C LYS A 139 -1.12 -3.00 -0.54
N THR A 140 -2.31 -2.89 -1.08
CA THR A 140 -2.55 -2.94 -2.53
C THR A 140 -2.52 -1.58 -3.20
N GLY A 141 -2.26 -1.56 -4.52
CA GLY A 141 -2.48 -0.44 -5.41
C GLY A 141 -3.17 -0.93 -6.69
N THR A 142 -4.18 -0.20 -7.14
CA THR A 142 -4.90 -0.51 -8.39
C THR A 142 -5.13 0.79 -9.13
N GLY A 143 -4.47 0.92 -10.30
CA GLY A 143 -4.59 2.09 -11.15
C GLY A 143 -5.70 1.93 -12.20
N ASP A 144 -6.11 3.07 -12.74
CA ASP A 144 -7.08 3.19 -13.83
C ASP A 144 -6.53 2.62 -15.17
N LEU A 145 -7.36 2.66 -16.20
CA LEU A 145 -6.93 2.33 -17.57
C LEU A 145 -6.33 3.58 -18.23
N ASN A 146 -5.17 3.41 -18.86
CA ASN A 146 -4.58 4.46 -19.70
C ASN A 146 -5.31 4.60 -21.04
N ALA A 147 -4.91 5.59 -21.84
CA ALA A 147 -5.51 5.87 -23.15
C ALA A 147 -5.43 4.68 -24.15
N LYS A 148 -4.60 3.67 -23.89
CA LYS A 148 -4.49 2.44 -24.69
C LYS A 148 -5.38 1.30 -24.16
N GLY A 149 -6.17 1.54 -23.12
CA GLY A 149 -6.98 0.52 -22.44
C GLY A 149 -6.16 -0.44 -21.57
N GLN A 150 -4.91 -0.10 -21.25
CA GLN A 150 -4.06 -0.90 -20.37
C GLN A 150 -4.23 -0.46 -18.92
N GLN A 151 -4.34 -1.38 -17.98
CA GLN A 151 -4.31 -1.08 -16.55
C GLN A 151 -2.93 -0.52 -16.16
N ILE A 152 -2.90 0.73 -15.67
CA ILE A 152 -1.65 1.45 -15.34
C ILE A 152 -0.85 0.69 -14.30
N GLY A 153 -1.52 0.18 -13.26
CA GLY A 153 -0.88 -0.59 -12.20
C GLY A 153 -1.83 -1.57 -11.52
N CYS A 154 -1.33 -2.76 -11.20
CA CYS A 154 -1.95 -3.69 -10.26
C CYS A 154 -0.84 -4.21 -9.37
N ASN A 155 -0.82 -3.76 -8.13
CA ASN A 155 0.32 -3.88 -7.25
C ASN A 155 -0.08 -4.45 -5.89
N ASP A 156 0.87 -5.10 -5.23
CA ASP A 156 0.72 -5.48 -3.83
C ASP A 156 2.11 -5.55 -3.18
N ILE A 157 2.26 -4.95 -2.00
CA ILE A 157 3.50 -4.94 -1.22
C ILE A 157 3.19 -5.37 0.22
N GLY A 158 4.13 -6.06 0.85
CA GLY A 158 3.89 -6.48 2.23
C GLY A 158 5.02 -7.29 2.84
N PHE A 159 4.68 -7.91 3.96
CA PHE A 159 5.56 -8.81 4.70
C PHE A 159 4.82 -10.10 5.05
N VAL A 160 5.59 -11.16 5.22
CA VAL A 160 5.09 -12.46 5.66
C VAL A 160 5.91 -12.93 6.86
N LEU A 161 5.22 -13.29 7.94
CA LEU A 161 5.78 -13.91 9.12
C LEU A 161 5.54 -15.42 9.05
N LEU A 162 6.62 -16.18 9.02
CA LEU A 162 6.60 -17.63 8.94
C LEU A 162 6.62 -18.27 10.33
N PRO A 163 6.18 -19.51 10.47
CA PRO A 163 6.42 -20.31 11.66
C PRO A 163 7.91 -20.34 12.01
N GLY A 164 8.22 -20.27 13.31
CA GLY A 164 9.63 -20.26 13.76
C GLY A 164 10.29 -18.88 13.72
N GLY A 165 9.55 -17.81 13.43
CA GLY A 165 10.04 -16.43 13.54
C GLY A 165 10.80 -15.92 12.31
N ARG A 166 10.96 -16.71 11.24
CA ARG A 166 11.49 -16.21 9.97
C ARG A 166 10.49 -15.26 9.31
N THR A 167 11.00 -14.30 8.57
CA THR A 167 10.15 -13.30 7.91
C THR A 167 10.75 -12.88 6.57
N TYR A 168 9.91 -12.44 5.65
CA TYR A 168 10.37 -11.79 4.43
C TYR A 168 9.44 -10.63 4.05
N SER A 169 9.98 -9.68 3.28
CA SER A 169 9.23 -8.61 2.63
C SER A 169 9.11 -8.92 1.15
N ILE A 170 7.98 -8.58 0.55
CA ILE A 170 7.67 -8.88 -0.84
C ILE A 170 6.96 -7.69 -1.48
N ALA A 171 7.30 -7.39 -2.74
CA ALA A 171 6.60 -6.42 -3.56
C ALA A 171 6.44 -6.97 -4.98
N VAL A 172 5.23 -6.92 -5.52
CA VAL A 172 4.91 -7.38 -6.86
C VAL A 172 4.14 -6.29 -7.59
N PHE A 173 4.65 -5.89 -8.74
CA PHE A 173 4.07 -4.83 -9.57
C PHE A 173 3.77 -5.36 -10.97
N VAL A 174 2.53 -5.17 -11.41
CA VAL A 174 2.09 -5.39 -12.78
C VAL A 174 1.76 -4.02 -13.38
N LYS A 175 2.46 -3.62 -14.45
CA LYS A 175 2.37 -2.29 -15.04
C LYS A 175 1.96 -2.35 -16.49
N ASN A 176 1.07 -1.44 -16.91
CA ASN A 176 0.60 -1.30 -18.30
C ASN A 176 0.09 -2.64 -18.87
N SER A 177 -0.71 -3.35 -18.11
CA SER A 177 -1.22 -4.66 -18.49
C SER A 177 -2.44 -4.55 -19.38
N GLU A 178 -2.47 -5.36 -20.44
CA GLU A 178 -3.65 -5.56 -21.29
C GLU A 178 -4.64 -6.57 -20.70
N GLU A 179 -4.21 -7.27 -19.65
CA GLU A 179 -5.05 -8.22 -18.92
C GLU A 179 -6.02 -7.50 -17.97
N ASN A 180 -7.13 -8.16 -17.66
CA ASN A 180 -8.06 -7.65 -16.66
C ASN A 180 -7.50 -7.75 -15.23
N ASN A 181 -8.13 -7.04 -14.29
CA ASN A 181 -7.70 -6.98 -12.90
C ASN A 181 -7.60 -8.37 -12.25
N GLN A 182 -8.50 -9.31 -12.59
CA GLN A 182 -8.48 -10.66 -12.05
C GLN A 182 -7.25 -11.45 -12.51
N ALA A 183 -6.87 -11.33 -13.79
CA ALA A 183 -5.67 -11.96 -14.32
C ALA A 183 -4.41 -11.37 -13.69
N ASN A 184 -4.35 -10.04 -13.54
CA ASN A 184 -3.25 -9.34 -12.89
C ASN A 184 -3.11 -9.76 -11.40
N SER A 185 -4.21 -9.84 -10.66
CA SER A 185 -4.23 -10.36 -9.28
C SER A 185 -3.69 -11.79 -9.21
N LYS A 186 -4.06 -12.65 -10.17
CA LYS A 186 -3.57 -14.03 -10.24
C LYS A 186 -2.06 -14.12 -10.51
N ILE A 187 -1.50 -13.21 -11.29
CA ILE A 187 -0.04 -13.11 -11.49
C ILE A 187 0.62 -12.84 -10.14
N ILE A 188 0.13 -11.86 -9.39
CA ILE A 188 0.65 -11.51 -8.07
C ILE A 188 0.57 -12.72 -7.11
N ALA A 189 -0.58 -13.38 -7.06
CA ALA A 189 -0.79 -14.57 -6.24
C ALA A 189 0.18 -15.71 -6.59
N ASN A 190 0.40 -15.97 -7.88
CA ASN A 190 1.34 -16.99 -8.32
C ASN A 190 2.78 -16.69 -7.91
N ILE A 191 3.21 -15.43 -8.02
CA ILE A 191 4.55 -15.00 -7.58
C ILE A 191 4.67 -15.18 -6.06
N SER A 192 3.67 -14.76 -5.29
CA SER A 192 3.63 -14.95 -3.82
C SER A 192 3.79 -16.42 -3.44
N ARG A 193 3.06 -17.32 -4.12
CA ARG A 193 3.16 -18.77 -3.89
C ARG A 193 4.57 -19.29 -4.16
N ILE A 194 5.16 -18.93 -5.30
CA ILE A 194 6.51 -19.38 -5.69
C ILE A 194 7.55 -18.90 -4.69
N VAL A 195 7.48 -17.65 -4.26
CA VAL A 195 8.40 -17.09 -3.26
C VAL A 195 8.25 -17.81 -1.93
N TYR A 196 7.02 -18.03 -1.47
CA TYR A 196 6.76 -18.78 -0.23
C TYR A 196 7.33 -20.19 -0.29
N GLU A 197 7.04 -20.94 -1.36
CA GLU A 197 7.52 -22.31 -1.56
C GLU A 197 9.06 -22.36 -1.56
N TYR A 198 9.71 -21.41 -2.24
CA TYR A 198 11.17 -21.32 -2.26
C TYR A 198 11.76 -21.08 -0.86
N ILE A 199 11.20 -20.11 -0.12
CA ILE A 199 11.69 -19.77 1.24
C ILE A 199 11.46 -20.92 2.22
N MET A 200 10.38 -21.69 2.06
CA MET A 200 10.09 -22.83 2.94
C MET A 200 11.00 -24.04 2.69
N GLN A 201 11.60 -24.13 1.50
CA GLN A 201 12.56 -25.22 1.15
C GLN A 201 14.02 -24.90 1.55
N HIS A 202 14.34 -23.63 1.80
CA HIS A 202 15.68 -23.13 2.15
C HIS A 202 15.67 -22.41 3.51
#